data_e3913b8b7175c23815f32f2dfb5da247
#
_entry.id   e3913b8b7175c23815f32f2dfb5da247
#
_cell.length_a   1.000
_cell.length_b   1.000
_cell.length_c   1.000
_cell.angle_alpha   90.00
_cell.angle_beta   90.00
_cell.angle_gamma   90.00
#
_symmetry.space_group_name_H-M   'P 1'
#
loop_
_entity.id
_entity.type
_entity.pdbx_description
1 polymer ?
#
loop_
_entity_poly.entity_id
_entity_poly.type
_entity_poly.pdbx_seq_one_letter_code
_entity_poly.pdbx_strand_id
1 'polypeptide(L)'
;MIVKEELLKKLRAAFDLNIYEVKIWTALLARGVAAAGELSDISQVPRSRSYDVLESLEKKGFVIMKLGRPIRYIAVKPDEIVRRMKDDVQERAVYRSTFLEEVKQDPVFHE
;
A
#
# COMPACT_ATOMS: atom_id res chain seq x y z
N MET A 1 -3.19 0.42 20.77
CA MET A 1 -3.68 -0.62 19.87
C MET A 1 -2.64 -1.73 19.80
N ILE A 2 -3.07 -2.96 19.99
CA ILE A 2 -2.18 -4.11 19.91
C ILE A 2 -2.64 -4.97 18.74
N VAL A 3 -1.84 -5.03 17.70
CA VAL A 3 -2.04 -5.95 16.59
C VAL A 3 -1.08 -7.11 16.79
N LYS A 4 -1.59 -8.33 16.73
CA LYS A 4 -0.76 -9.52 16.91
C LYS A 4 0.36 -9.55 15.88
N GLU A 5 1.55 -9.87 16.34
CA GLU A 5 2.74 -9.90 15.50
C GLU A 5 2.57 -10.81 14.27
N GLU A 6 1.87 -11.91 14.45
CA GLU A 6 1.56 -12.85 13.37
C GLU A 6 0.73 -12.22 12.27
N LEU A 7 -0.28 -11.41 12.64
CA LEU A 7 -1.09 -10.69 11.68
C LEU A 7 -0.27 -9.62 10.95
N LEU A 8 0.61 -8.93 11.66
CA LEU A 8 1.50 -7.95 11.04
C LEU A 8 2.38 -8.59 9.96
N LYS A 9 2.92 -9.77 10.24
CA LYS A 9 3.72 -10.52 9.25
C LYS A 9 2.92 -10.90 8.02
N LYS A 10 1.68 -11.34 8.21
CA LYS A 10 0.78 -11.70 7.09
C LYS A 10 0.45 -10.48 6.23
N LEU A 11 0.19 -9.34 6.87
CA LEU A 11 -0.12 -8.10 6.16
C LEU A 11 1.10 -7.58 5.38
N ARG A 12 2.31 -7.71 5.95
CA ARG A 12 3.53 -7.35 5.24
C ARG A 12 3.67 -8.11 3.93
N ALA A 13 3.51 -9.42 4.00
CA ALA A 13 3.64 -10.29 2.84
C ALA A 13 2.53 -10.03 1.82
N ALA A 14 1.28 -9.93 2.29
CA ALA A 14 0.12 -9.78 1.42
C ALA A 14 0.11 -8.45 0.66
N PHE A 15 0.57 -7.38 1.29
CA PHE A 15 0.50 -6.04 0.71
C PHE A 15 1.86 -5.44 0.34
N ASP A 16 2.92 -6.23 0.47
CA ASP A 16 4.29 -5.79 0.17
C ASP A 16 4.67 -4.51 0.92
N LEU A 17 4.43 -4.53 2.22
CA LEU A 17 4.75 -3.42 3.11
C LEU A 17 5.87 -3.80 4.07
N ASN A 18 6.65 -2.81 4.51
CA ASN A 18 7.58 -3.02 5.60
C ASN A 18 6.86 -2.96 6.95
N ILE A 19 7.55 -3.31 8.03
CA ILE A 19 6.93 -3.41 9.36
C ILE A 19 6.40 -2.05 9.86
N TYR A 20 7.08 -0.96 9.59
CA TYR A 20 6.62 0.36 10.00
C TYR A 20 5.39 0.80 9.21
N GLU A 21 5.37 0.51 7.91
CA GLU A 21 4.21 0.79 7.06
C GLU A 21 2.97 0.05 7.57
N VAL A 22 3.11 -1.24 7.89
CA VAL A 22 1.99 -2.03 8.41
C VAL A 22 1.51 -1.48 9.74
N LYS A 23 2.43 -1.14 10.64
CA LYS A 23 2.07 -0.61 11.96
C LYS A 23 1.30 0.71 11.85
N ILE A 24 1.75 1.63 11.02
CA ILE A 24 1.06 2.91 10.82
C ILE A 24 -0.25 2.72 10.09
N TRP A 25 -0.27 1.91 9.05
CA TRP A 25 -1.49 1.64 8.30
C TRP A 25 -2.59 1.03 9.17
N THR A 26 -2.26 0.02 9.98
CA THR A 26 -3.23 -0.61 10.89
C THR A 26 -3.69 0.35 11.97
N ALA A 27 -2.81 1.20 12.49
CA ALA A 27 -3.19 2.25 13.42
C ALA A 27 -4.19 3.23 12.80
N LEU A 28 -3.94 3.62 11.56
CA LEU A 28 -4.82 4.53 10.83
C LEU A 28 -6.17 3.88 10.51
N LEU A 29 -6.18 2.60 10.13
CA LEU A 29 -7.43 1.85 9.91
C LEU A 29 -8.29 1.84 11.18
N ALA A 30 -7.66 1.70 12.35
CA ALA A 30 -8.38 1.71 13.62
C ALA A 30 -8.95 3.09 13.98
N ARG A 31 -8.25 4.16 13.60
CA ARG A 31 -8.67 5.53 13.90
C ARG A 31 -9.58 6.15 12.84
N GLY A 32 -9.38 5.75 11.59
CA GLY A 32 -10.06 6.32 10.43
C GLY A 32 -9.35 7.56 9.89
N VAL A 33 -9.17 8.57 10.73
CA VAL A 33 -8.48 9.82 10.40
C VAL A 33 -7.55 10.18 11.56
N ALA A 34 -6.32 10.54 11.28
CA ALA A 34 -5.36 10.92 12.32
C ALA A 34 -4.20 11.75 11.76
N ALA A 35 -3.57 12.52 12.65
CA ALA A 35 -2.33 13.21 12.36
C ALA A 35 -1.12 12.29 12.60
N ALA A 36 0.03 12.65 12.02
CA ALA A 36 1.25 11.84 12.13
C ALA A 36 1.67 11.58 13.58
N GLY A 37 1.56 12.58 14.45
CA GLY A 37 1.91 12.43 15.86
C GLY A 37 1.03 11.42 16.60
N GLU A 38 -0.26 11.43 16.32
CA GLU A 38 -1.19 10.44 16.87
C GLU A 38 -0.85 9.03 16.39
N LEU A 39 -0.55 8.89 15.09
CA LEU A 39 -0.21 7.60 14.51
C LEU A 39 1.09 7.06 15.08
N SER A 40 2.09 7.93 15.31
CA SER A 40 3.33 7.56 15.96
C SER A 40 3.07 6.98 17.35
N ASP A 41 2.25 7.65 18.15
CA ASP A 41 1.92 7.21 19.49
C ASP A 41 1.17 5.87 19.50
N ILE A 42 0.19 5.72 18.64
CA ILE A 42 -0.63 4.50 18.57
C ILE A 42 0.20 3.32 18.04
N SER A 43 0.95 3.53 17.00
CA SER A 43 1.68 2.48 16.30
C SER A 43 3.01 2.11 16.96
N GLN A 44 3.51 2.97 17.85
CA GLN A 44 4.84 2.84 18.45
C GLN A 44 5.98 2.94 17.42
N VAL A 45 5.71 3.50 16.26
CA VAL A 45 6.75 3.84 15.28
C VAL A 45 7.38 5.16 15.71
N PRO A 46 8.72 5.28 15.70
CA PRO A 46 9.37 6.53 16.08
C PRO A 46 8.86 7.73 15.29
N ARG A 47 8.61 8.84 15.97
CA ARG A 47 8.07 10.04 15.34
C ARG A 47 8.91 10.53 14.16
N SER A 48 10.22 10.44 14.30
CA SER A 48 11.16 10.82 13.25
C SER A 48 11.02 9.99 11.96
N ARG A 49 10.44 8.79 12.07
CA ARG A 49 10.24 7.88 10.94
C ARG A 49 8.82 7.95 10.39
N SER A 50 7.86 8.44 11.17
CA SER A 50 6.44 8.41 10.82
C SER A 50 6.12 9.19 9.55
N TYR A 51 6.77 10.33 9.33
CA TYR A 51 6.52 11.14 8.15
C TYR A 51 6.97 10.44 6.87
N ASP A 52 8.16 9.83 6.88
CA ASP A 52 8.66 9.08 5.73
C ASP A 52 7.80 7.87 5.44
N VAL A 53 7.36 7.18 6.48
CA VAL A 53 6.48 6.01 6.36
C VAL A 53 5.14 6.41 5.75
N LEU A 54 4.55 7.50 6.22
CA LEU A 54 3.28 8.01 5.69
C LEU A 54 3.42 8.46 4.23
N GLU A 55 4.53 9.09 3.88
CA GLU A 55 4.80 9.45 2.49
C GLU A 55 4.88 8.21 1.60
N SER A 56 5.55 7.17 2.06
CA SER A 56 5.62 5.89 1.34
C SER A 56 4.25 5.26 1.16
N LEU A 57 3.44 5.22 2.22
CA LEU A 57 2.07 4.69 2.17
C LEU A 57 1.19 5.50 1.20
N GLU A 58 1.36 6.81 1.16
CA GLU A 58 0.63 7.67 0.23
C GLU A 58 1.01 7.34 -1.22
N LYS A 59 2.30 7.21 -1.50
CA LYS A 59 2.80 6.85 -2.84
C LYS A 59 2.29 5.49 -3.29
N LYS A 60 2.17 4.55 -2.37
CA LYS A 60 1.63 3.21 -2.66
C LYS A 60 0.10 3.20 -2.78
N GLY A 61 -0.56 4.30 -2.46
CA GLY A 61 -2.02 4.40 -2.55
C GLY A 61 -2.79 3.83 -1.36
N PHE A 62 -2.14 3.68 -0.22
CA PHE A 62 -2.75 3.13 0.99
C PHE A 62 -3.35 4.19 1.91
N VAL A 63 -2.86 5.42 1.82
CA VAL A 63 -3.37 6.54 2.60
C VAL A 63 -3.55 7.77 1.73
N ILE A 64 -4.44 8.66 2.15
CA ILE A 64 -4.69 9.95 1.52
C ILE A 64 -4.31 11.02 2.54
N MET A 65 -3.54 12.01 2.09
CA MET A 65 -3.19 13.15 2.92
C MET A 65 -4.24 14.24 2.78
N LYS A 66 -4.72 14.75 3.90
CA LYS A 66 -5.64 15.88 3.94
C LYS A 66 -4.92 17.08 4.51
N LEU A 67 -4.77 18.11 3.70
CA LEU A 67 -4.13 19.35 4.11
C LEU A 67 -4.92 20.02 5.24
N GLY A 68 -4.20 20.64 6.15
CA GLY A 68 -4.78 21.32 7.31
C GLY A 68 -3.72 21.59 8.36
N ARG A 69 -4.20 22.05 9.53
CA ARG A 69 -3.37 22.33 10.70
C ARG A 69 -3.94 21.61 11.90
N PRO A 70 -3.46 20.40 12.24
CA PRO A 70 -2.38 19.65 11.56
C PRO A 70 -2.83 18.98 10.28
N ILE A 71 -1.87 18.53 9.48
CA ILE A 71 -2.11 17.63 8.35
C ILE A 71 -2.66 16.33 8.89
N ARG A 72 -3.71 15.81 8.28
CA ARG A 72 -4.32 14.55 8.66
C ARG A 72 -4.21 13.54 7.53
N TYR A 73 -4.27 12.27 7.90
CA TYR A 73 -4.21 11.16 6.98
C TYR A 73 -5.46 10.31 7.11
N ILE A 74 -5.92 9.79 5.98
CA ILE A 74 -7.11 8.94 5.92
C ILE A 74 -6.68 7.63 5.29
N ALA A 75 -7.07 6.50 5.90
CA ALA A 75 -6.78 5.19 5.35
C ALA A 75 -7.69 4.91 4.15
N VAL A 76 -7.09 4.44 3.07
CA VAL A 76 -7.86 3.88 1.95
C VAL A 76 -8.40 2.53 2.43
N LYS A 77 -9.65 2.23 2.11
CA LYS A 77 -10.28 0.97 2.55
C LYS A 77 -9.53 -0.23 1.97
N PRO A 78 -9.27 -1.27 2.78
CA PRO A 78 -8.59 -2.47 2.29
C PRO A 78 -9.23 -3.08 1.06
N ASP A 79 -10.56 -3.07 0.97
CA ASP A 79 -11.31 -3.59 -0.17
C ASP A 79 -10.92 -2.88 -1.46
N GLU A 80 -10.76 -1.56 -1.41
CA GLU A 80 -10.36 -0.77 -2.56
C GLU A 80 -8.93 -1.06 -2.97
N ILE A 81 -8.05 -1.23 -2.00
CA ILE A 81 -6.65 -1.59 -2.26
C ILE A 81 -6.59 -2.94 -2.99
N VAL A 82 -7.31 -3.94 -2.50
CA VAL A 82 -7.35 -5.27 -3.12
C VAL A 82 -7.92 -5.20 -4.54
N ARG A 83 -8.98 -4.42 -4.75
CA ARG A 83 -9.55 -4.22 -6.08
C ARG A 83 -8.55 -3.63 -7.05
N ARG A 84 -7.80 -2.60 -6.62
CA ARG A 84 -6.74 -1.99 -7.45
C ARG A 84 -5.65 -3.00 -7.80
N MET A 85 -5.27 -3.85 -6.86
CA MET A 85 -4.28 -4.90 -7.10
C MET A 85 -4.77 -5.92 -8.13
N LYS A 86 -6.04 -6.32 -8.05
CA LYS A 86 -6.64 -7.23 -9.03
C LYS A 86 -6.66 -6.61 -10.43
N ASP A 87 -7.08 -5.35 -10.52
CA ASP A 87 -7.14 -4.63 -11.80
C ASP A 87 -5.74 -4.49 -12.41
N ASP A 88 -4.74 -4.17 -11.60
CA ASP A 88 -3.37 -4.03 -12.04
C ASP A 88 -2.79 -5.36 -12.57
N VAL A 89 -3.05 -6.46 -11.89
CA VAL A 89 -2.64 -7.80 -12.35
C VAL A 89 -3.30 -8.13 -13.69
N GLN A 90 -4.58 -7.83 -13.82
CA GLN A 90 -5.32 -8.09 -15.06
C GLN A 90 -4.80 -7.24 -16.22
N GLU A 91 -4.55 -5.97 -16.01
CA GLU A 91 -3.99 -5.08 -17.03
C GLU A 91 -2.61 -5.55 -17.48
N ARG A 92 -1.76 -5.96 -16.55
CA ARG A 92 -0.43 -6.50 -16.88
C ARG A 92 -0.52 -7.79 -17.67
N ALA A 93 -1.47 -8.66 -17.34
CA ALA A 93 -1.68 -9.91 -18.07
C ALA A 93 -2.10 -9.63 -19.53
N VAL A 94 -3.02 -8.69 -19.73
CA VAL A 94 -3.46 -8.28 -21.08
C VAL A 94 -2.28 -7.70 -21.87
N TYR A 95 -1.52 -6.83 -21.24
CA TYR A 95 -0.35 -6.20 -21.86
C TYR A 95 0.68 -7.25 -22.31
N ARG A 96 0.99 -8.19 -21.43
CA ARG A 96 1.90 -9.30 -21.74
C ARG A 96 1.38 -10.18 -22.89
N SER A 97 0.07 -10.44 -22.90
CA SER A 97 -0.57 -11.22 -23.96
C SER A 97 -0.43 -10.54 -25.32
N THR A 98 -0.54 -9.22 -25.36
CA THR A 98 -0.35 -8.44 -26.59
C THR A 98 1.03 -8.66 -27.17
N PHE A 99 2.08 -8.60 -26.35
CA PHE A 99 3.44 -8.86 -26.81
C PHE A 99 3.65 -10.30 -27.22
N LEU A 100 3.04 -11.25 -26.54
CA LEU A 100 3.13 -12.66 -26.91
C LEU A 100 2.58 -12.90 -28.30
N GLU A 101 1.48 -12.26 -28.66
CA GLU A 101 0.90 -12.36 -30.00
C GLU A 101 1.84 -11.75 -31.06
N GLU A 102 2.46 -10.62 -30.76
CA GLU A 102 3.46 -10.03 -31.66
C GLU A 102 4.64 -10.96 -31.90
N VAL A 103 5.15 -11.61 -30.87
CA VAL A 103 6.23 -12.59 -30.98
C VAL A 103 5.82 -13.76 -31.88
N LYS A 104 4.60 -14.28 -31.71
CA LYS A 104 4.09 -15.39 -32.50
C LYS A 104 3.97 -15.06 -33.98
N GLN A 105 3.70 -13.80 -34.31
CA GLN A 105 3.50 -13.36 -35.70
C GLN A 105 4.77 -12.87 -36.37
N ASP A 106 5.81 -12.58 -35.63
CA ASP A 106 7.05 -12.07 -36.18
C ASP A 106 7.85 -13.20 -36.86
N PRO A 107 8.19 -13.08 -38.15
CA PRO A 107 8.94 -14.11 -38.86
C PRO A 107 10.29 -14.47 -38.26
N VAL A 108 10.92 -13.54 -37.54
CA VAL A 108 12.21 -13.77 -36.88
C VAL A 108 12.13 -14.95 -35.88
N PHE A 109 10.96 -15.19 -35.30
CA PHE A 109 10.77 -16.24 -34.30
C PHE A 109 10.24 -17.55 -34.87
N HIS A 110 10.16 -17.68 -36.20
CA HIS A 110 9.56 -18.86 -36.87
C HIS A 110 10.55 -19.63 -37.74
N GLU A 111 11.81 -19.54 -37.48
CA GLU A 111 12.81 -20.30 -38.25
C GLU A 111 12.85 -21.77 -37.92
#